data_af78ef5bd144db42ad3af6d639184672
#
_entry.id   af78ef5bd144db42ad3af6d639184672
#
_cell.length_a   1.000
_cell.length_b   1.000
_cell.length_c   1.000
_cell.angle_alpha   90.00
_cell.angle_beta   90.00
_cell.angle_gamma   90.00
#
_symmetry.space_group_name_H-M   'P 1'
#
loop_
_entity.id
_entity.type
_entity.pdbx_description
1 polymer ?
#
loop_
_entity_poly.entity_id
_entity_poly.type
_entity_poly.pdbx_seq_one_letter_code
_entity_poly.pdbx_strand_id
1 'polypeptide(L)'
;QETVRIFTGAKLPKGSNTVIIQENVKVLNNENFIIVEETPKKNQYVRKKGLDFKRNHILFKEGTILKSRHLGSIAMTGQAWLTVSRKPTVSILSTGNEILKVGEQISKDKIPSGNSLMLASMVQEFGGIARILPVAKDNLQDIYEILENALDSDLIITTGGVSVGKYDLIQKALSKFKNKIEFWKIAMRPGKPLLFSKINNTPLIGLPGNPVSSGICSLIFVNIAIRKMLGDNSYFPLLENGVLNGNMSKND
;
A
#
# COMPACT_ATOMS: atom_id res chain seq x y z
N GLN A 1 24.49 -47.06 -25.40
CA GLN A 1 24.07 -45.91 -24.58
C GLN A 1 22.58 -46.14 -24.20
N GLU A 2 22.28 -45.93 -22.95
CA GLU A 2 20.90 -46.07 -22.41
C GLU A 2 20.32 -44.69 -22.17
N THR A 3 19.01 -44.58 -22.34
CA THR A 3 18.22 -43.38 -22.07
C THR A 3 17.04 -43.73 -21.19
N VAL A 4 16.56 -42.77 -20.44
CA VAL A 4 15.37 -42.90 -19.57
C VAL A 4 14.43 -41.76 -19.86
N ARG A 5 13.17 -42.06 -20.13
CA ARG A 5 12.14 -41.06 -20.30
C ARG A 5 11.78 -40.43 -18.96
N ILE A 6 11.82 -39.11 -18.89
CA ILE A 6 11.45 -38.34 -17.70
C ILE A 6 10.50 -37.21 -18.11
N PHE A 7 9.73 -36.70 -17.15
CA PHE A 7 8.86 -35.56 -17.35
C PHE A 7 9.51 -34.26 -16.87
N THR A 8 9.04 -33.14 -17.38
CA THR A 8 9.50 -31.81 -16.95
C THR A 8 9.43 -31.68 -15.43
N GLY A 9 10.51 -31.21 -14.81
CA GLY A 9 10.63 -31.06 -13.37
C GLY A 9 11.06 -32.34 -12.60
N ALA A 10 11.13 -33.48 -13.29
CA ALA A 10 11.59 -34.72 -12.64
C ALA A 10 13.06 -34.68 -12.26
N LYS A 11 13.41 -35.43 -11.23
CA LYS A 11 14.81 -35.61 -10.81
C LYS A 11 15.56 -36.39 -11.88
N LEU A 12 16.74 -35.90 -12.22
CA LEU A 12 17.60 -36.56 -13.19
C LEU A 12 18.04 -37.94 -12.67
N PRO A 13 17.94 -39.04 -13.47
CA PRO A 13 18.40 -40.36 -13.07
C PRO A 13 19.91 -40.37 -12.75
N LYS A 14 20.31 -41.28 -11.85
CA LYS A 14 21.71 -41.43 -11.48
C LYS A 14 22.53 -41.83 -12.71
N GLY A 15 23.64 -41.16 -12.96
CA GLY A 15 24.52 -41.40 -14.14
C GLY A 15 24.16 -40.55 -15.37
N SER A 16 23.00 -39.90 -15.42
CA SER A 16 22.65 -38.97 -16.50
C SER A 16 23.18 -37.56 -16.22
N ASN A 17 23.53 -36.83 -17.26
CA ASN A 17 24.06 -35.47 -17.17
C ASN A 17 23.47 -34.52 -18.23
N THR A 18 22.54 -34.99 -19.04
CA THR A 18 21.96 -34.22 -20.15
C THR A 18 20.51 -34.64 -20.36
N VAL A 19 19.67 -33.71 -20.73
CA VAL A 19 18.29 -33.95 -21.12
C VAL A 19 18.17 -33.59 -22.61
N ILE A 20 17.47 -34.44 -23.37
CA ILE A 20 17.08 -34.19 -24.75
C ILE A 20 15.56 -33.99 -24.75
N ILE A 21 15.12 -32.89 -25.30
CA ILE A 21 13.68 -32.62 -25.41
C ILE A 21 13.03 -33.54 -26.43
N GLN A 22 11.79 -33.89 -26.19
CA GLN A 22 11.07 -34.88 -26.99
C GLN A 22 10.98 -34.48 -28.48
N GLU A 23 10.91 -33.20 -28.77
CA GLU A 23 10.82 -32.64 -30.12
C GLU A 23 12.09 -32.92 -30.97
N ASN A 24 13.23 -33.20 -30.33
CA ASN A 24 14.52 -33.46 -30.99
C ASN A 24 14.89 -34.96 -31.03
N VAL A 25 13.88 -35.85 -30.87
CA VAL A 25 14.10 -37.28 -30.93
C VAL A 25 13.05 -37.95 -31.82
N LYS A 26 13.47 -38.97 -32.56
CA LYS A 26 12.56 -39.89 -33.27
C LYS A 26 12.47 -41.20 -32.50
N VAL A 27 11.26 -41.65 -32.21
CA VAL A 27 11.01 -42.91 -31.51
C VAL A 27 10.87 -44.02 -32.52
N LEU A 28 11.52 -45.12 -32.29
CA LEU A 28 11.52 -46.32 -33.15
C LEU A 28 11.07 -47.55 -32.33
N ASN A 29 10.49 -48.51 -33.05
CA ASN A 29 10.18 -49.87 -32.54
C ASN A 29 9.44 -49.86 -31.19
N ASN A 30 8.21 -49.33 -31.18
CA ASN A 30 7.35 -49.31 -29.98
C ASN A 30 8.04 -48.75 -28.73
N GLU A 31 8.71 -47.63 -28.85
CA GLU A 31 9.38 -46.92 -27.79
C GLU A 31 10.66 -47.58 -27.19
N ASN A 32 11.14 -48.68 -27.81
CA ASN A 32 12.39 -49.30 -27.30
C ASN A 32 13.66 -48.58 -27.73
N PHE A 33 13.62 -47.78 -28.80
CA PHE A 33 14.77 -47.04 -29.29
C PHE A 33 14.41 -45.61 -29.66
N ILE A 34 15.38 -44.72 -29.47
CA ILE A 34 15.25 -43.33 -29.94
C ILE A 34 16.46 -42.98 -30.83
N ILE A 35 16.19 -42.19 -31.87
CA ILE A 35 17.25 -41.52 -32.66
C ILE A 35 17.30 -40.07 -32.22
N VAL A 36 18.51 -39.59 -31.87
CA VAL A 36 18.78 -38.20 -31.53
C VAL A 36 19.38 -37.55 -32.78
N GLU A 37 18.74 -36.50 -33.27
CA GLU A 37 19.14 -35.84 -34.53
C GLU A 37 20.42 -35.00 -34.38
N GLU A 38 20.64 -34.40 -33.17
CA GLU A 38 21.79 -33.58 -32.87
C GLU A 38 22.52 -34.08 -31.64
N THR A 39 23.86 -34.02 -31.65
CA THR A 39 24.68 -34.39 -30.47
C THR A 39 24.42 -33.40 -29.33
N PRO A 40 23.84 -33.84 -28.20
CA PRO A 40 23.49 -32.94 -27.12
C PRO A 40 24.75 -32.48 -26.35
N LYS A 41 24.74 -31.23 -25.93
CA LYS A 41 25.82 -30.68 -25.08
C LYS A 41 25.66 -31.18 -23.64
N LYS A 42 26.79 -31.45 -22.97
CA LYS A 42 26.81 -31.82 -21.55
C LYS A 42 26.09 -30.75 -20.70
N ASN A 43 25.23 -31.19 -19.80
CA ASN A 43 24.35 -30.37 -18.94
C ASN A 43 23.28 -29.57 -19.70
N GLN A 44 23.02 -29.89 -20.96
CA GLN A 44 21.91 -29.26 -21.69
C GLN A 44 20.57 -29.57 -21.02
N TYR A 45 19.75 -28.56 -20.85
CA TYR A 45 18.44 -28.60 -20.17
C TYR A 45 18.43 -29.16 -18.74
N VAL A 46 19.59 -29.23 -18.09
CA VAL A 46 19.71 -29.65 -16.68
C VAL A 46 19.73 -28.43 -15.77
N ARG A 47 18.71 -28.30 -14.92
CA ARG A 47 18.73 -27.27 -13.85
C ARG A 47 19.67 -27.70 -12.73
N LYS A 48 20.70 -26.93 -12.51
CA LYS A 48 21.68 -27.19 -11.42
C LYS A 48 21.04 -26.87 -10.07
N LYS A 49 21.40 -27.64 -9.03
CA LYS A 49 21.03 -27.34 -7.65
C LYS A 49 21.44 -25.90 -7.28
N GLY A 50 20.50 -25.13 -6.74
CA GLY A 50 20.74 -23.74 -6.34
C GLY A 50 20.68 -22.74 -7.50
N LEU A 51 20.03 -23.09 -8.63
CA LEU A 51 19.82 -22.18 -9.75
C LEU A 51 18.89 -21.01 -9.33
N ASP A 52 17.77 -21.31 -8.70
CA ASP A 52 16.80 -20.30 -8.29
C ASP A 52 17.20 -19.65 -6.95
N PHE A 53 17.60 -20.45 -5.98
CA PHE A 53 18.12 -19.97 -4.67
C PHE A 53 19.00 -21.04 -4.00
N LYS A 54 19.84 -20.59 -3.08
CA LYS A 54 20.74 -21.48 -2.31
C LYS A 54 20.36 -21.46 -0.83
N ARG A 55 20.81 -22.46 -0.09
CA ARG A 55 20.64 -22.50 1.37
C ARG A 55 21.27 -21.25 2.00
N ASN A 56 20.60 -20.65 2.97
CA ASN A 56 21.00 -19.40 3.66
C ASN A 56 21.02 -18.15 2.77
N HIS A 57 20.46 -18.21 1.56
CA HIS A 57 20.29 -17.03 0.73
C HIS A 57 19.10 -16.21 1.20
N ILE A 58 19.30 -14.92 1.41
CA ILE A 58 18.21 -13.99 1.74
C ILE A 58 17.47 -13.68 0.43
N LEU A 59 16.26 -14.22 0.29
CA LEU A 59 15.41 -13.99 -0.90
C LEU A 59 14.86 -12.58 -0.94
N PHE A 60 14.40 -12.10 0.20
CA PHE A 60 13.79 -10.77 0.33
C PHE A 60 14.27 -10.10 1.60
N LYS A 61 14.54 -8.81 1.51
CA LYS A 61 14.92 -7.99 2.67
C LYS A 61 13.66 -7.45 3.36
N GLU A 62 13.79 -7.11 4.62
CA GLU A 62 12.80 -6.34 5.35
C GLU A 62 12.42 -5.06 4.57
N GLY A 63 11.14 -4.68 4.59
CA GLY A 63 10.61 -3.55 3.80
C GLY A 63 10.30 -3.89 2.33
N THR A 64 10.47 -5.15 1.91
CA THR A 64 10.06 -5.59 0.57
C THR A 64 8.55 -5.79 0.51
N ILE A 65 7.87 -5.13 -0.42
CA ILE A 65 6.46 -5.39 -0.71
C ILE A 65 6.34 -6.74 -1.42
N LEU A 66 5.67 -7.70 -0.76
CA LEU A 66 5.46 -9.04 -1.31
C LEU A 66 4.39 -9.00 -2.41
N LYS A 67 4.79 -9.40 -3.63
CA LYS A 67 3.92 -9.56 -4.80
C LYS A 67 3.69 -11.04 -5.07
N SER A 68 2.71 -11.39 -5.91
CA SER A 68 2.37 -12.78 -6.26
C SER A 68 3.57 -13.63 -6.65
N ARG A 69 4.48 -13.09 -7.50
CA ARG A 69 5.71 -13.79 -7.89
C ARG A 69 6.65 -14.11 -6.72
N HIS A 70 6.68 -13.23 -5.69
CA HIS A 70 7.49 -13.44 -4.50
C HIS A 70 6.92 -14.58 -3.66
N LEU A 71 5.59 -14.69 -3.56
CA LEU A 71 4.92 -15.78 -2.84
C LEU A 71 5.23 -17.14 -3.46
N GLY A 72 5.26 -17.24 -4.79
CA GLY A 72 5.69 -18.45 -5.50
C GLY A 72 7.11 -18.89 -5.11
N SER A 73 8.07 -17.95 -5.12
CA SER A 73 9.46 -18.24 -4.71
C SER A 73 9.56 -18.65 -3.24
N ILE A 74 8.80 -18.02 -2.36
CA ILE A 74 8.75 -18.35 -0.92
C ILE A 74 8.17 -19.76 -0.73
N ALA A 75 7.07 -20.10 -1.38
CA ALA A 75 6.45 -21.42 -1.28
C ALA A 75 7.43 -22.55 -1.70
N MET A 76 8.27 -22.31 -2.73
CA MET A 76 9.30 -23.25 -3.15
C MET A 76 10.38 -23.53 -2.08
N THR A 77 10.52 -22.65 -1.07
CA THR A 77 11.43 -22.90 0.06
C THR A 77 10.83 -23.85 1.12
N GLY A 78 9.55 -24.20 0.99
CA GLY A 78 8.82 -24.98 2.01
C GLY A 78 8.35 -24.15 3.21
N GLN A 79 8.48 -22.82 3.16
CA GLN A 79 8.06 -21.93 4.25
C GLN A 79 6.54 -21.75 4.23
N ALA A 80 5.86 -22.22 5.26
CA ALA A 80 4.40 -22.13 5.36
C ALA A 80 3.92 -20.79 5.94
N TRP A 81 4.73 -20.13 6.77
CA TRP A 81 4.38 -18.91 7.49
C TRP A 81 5.45 -17.85 7.33
N LEU A 82 5.03 -16.61 7.22
CA LEU A 82 5.89 -15.44 7.13
C LEU A 82 5.49 -14.41 8.17
N THR A 83 6.49 -13.77 8.78
CA THR A 83 6.27 -12.57 9.58
C THR A 83 6.21 -11.38 8.64
N VAL A 84 5.12 -10.64 8.69
CA VAL A 84 4.89 -9.44 7.89
C VAL A 84 4.41 -8.29 8.77
N SER A 85 4.54 -7.05 8.30
CA SER A 85 3.94 -5.89 8.96
C SER A 85 2.42 -6.01 8.98
N ARG A 86 1.77 -5.71 10.11
CA ARG A 86 0.32 -5.60 10.14
C ARG A 86 -0.14 -4.33 9.43
N LYS A 87 -1.33 -4.37 8.88
CA LYS A 87 -1.95 -3.19 8.28
C LYS A 87 -2.30 -2.18 9.36
N PRO A 88 -1.93 -0.88 9.20
CA PRO A 88 -2.31 0.14 10.17
C PRO A 88 -3.81 0.45 10.09
N THR A 89 -4.43 0.63 11.25
CA THR A 89 -5.81 1.12 11.36
C THR A 89 -5.80 2.65 11.30
N VAL A 90 -6.58 3.20 10.36
CA VAL A 90 -6.67 4.65 10.12
C VAL A 90 -8.10 5.10 10.39
N SER A 91 -8.29 5.90 11.42
CA SER A 91 -9.58 6.51 11.74
C SER A 91 -9.79 7.81 10.98
N ILE A 92 -10.98 7.99 10.40
CA ILE A 92 -11.33 9.11 9.55
C ILE A 92 -12.49 9.86 10.17
N LEU A 93 -12.26 11.10 10.60
CA LEU A 93 -13.24 12.00 11.19
C LEU A 93 -13.60 13.11 10.21
N SER A 94 -14.89 13.18 9.86
CA SER A 94 -15.46 14.35 9.17
C SER A 94 -16.10 15.29 10.18
N THR A 95 -15.88 16.59 10.02
CA THR A 95 -16.49 17.64 10.86
C THR A 95 -17.28 18.60 10.01
N GLY A 96 -18.37 19.09 10.56
CA GLY A 96 -19.24 20.09 9.93
C GLY A 96 -20.70 19.81 10.20
N ASN A 97 -21.43 20.84 10.65
CA ASN A 97 -22.86 20.73 10.87
C ASN A 97 -23.64 20.54 9.56
N GLU A 98 -23.05 20.91 8.42
CA GLU A 98 -23.58 20.72 7.07
C GLU A 98 -23.45 19.29 6.57
N ILE A 99 -22.63 18.46 7.21
CA ILE A 99 -22.29 17.13 6.70
C ILE A 99 -23.32 16.08 7.14
N LEU A 100 -23.85 15.34 6.17
CA LEU A 100 -24.72 14.17 6.37
C LEU A 100 -23.92 12.88 6.19
N LYS A 101 -24.35 11.83 6.89
CA LYS A 101 -23.92 10.47 6.55
C LYS A 101 -24.51 10.06 5.21
N VAL A 102 -23.79 9.23 4.48
CA VAL A 102 -24.31 8.66 3.23
C VAL A 102 -25.54 7.79 3.54
N GLY A 103 -26.64 8.04 2.82
CA GLY A 103 -27.92 7.36 3.03
C GLY A 103 -28.90 8.13 3.92
N GLU A 104 -28.50 9.22 4.58
CA GLU A 104 -29.44 10.11 5.26
C GLU A 104 -30.20 10.99 4.24
N GLN A 105 -31.41 11.42 4.61
CA GLN A 105 -32.24 12.25 3.74
C GLN A 105 -31.57 13.61 3.51
N ILE A 106 -31.37 13.96 2.25
CA ILE A 106 -30.75 15.24 1.86
C ILE A 106 -31.74 16.37 2.19
N SER A 107 -31.29 17.36 2.94
CA SER A 107 -32.00 18.60 3.21
C SER A 107 -31.29 19.79 2.55
N LYS A 108 -32.02 20.92 2.47
CA LYS A 108 -31.57 22.11 1.70
C LYS A 108 -30.17 22.64 2.10
N ASP A 109 -29.80 22.48 3.38
CA ASP A 109 -28.57 23.04 3.95
C ASP A 109 -27.54 21.97 4.34
N LYS A 110 -27.68 20.76 3.79
CA LYS A 110 -26.82 19.60 4.12
C LYS A 110 -26.19 18.97 2.89
N ILE A 111 -24.96 18.49 3.07
CA ILE A 111 -24.15 17.88 2.01
C ILE A 111 -23.76 16.47 2.43
N PRO A 112 -23.99 15.43 1.61
CA PRO A 112 -23.49 14.08 1.90
C PRO A 112 -21.95 14.05 2.06
N SER A 113 -21.45 13.30 3.06
CA SER A 113 -20.03 13.17 3.34
C SER A 113 -19.30 12.33 2.28
N GLY A 114 -18.98 12.95 1.14
CA GLY A 114 -18.17 12.30 0.10
C GLY A 114 -16.71 12.06 0.51
N ASN A 115 -16.12 12.98 1.29
CA ASN A 115 -14.73 12.91 1.68
C ASN A 115 -14.41 11.66 2.51
N SER A 116 -15.26 11.29 3.47
CA SER A 116 -15.02 10.13 4.34
C SER A 116 -14.92 8.82 3.56
N LEU A 117 -15.80 8.63 2.57
CA LEU A 117 -15.76 7.43 1.71
C LEU A 117 -14.56 7.44 0.76
N MET A 118 -14.28 8.58 0.12
CA MET A 118 -13.10 8.74 -0.72
C MET A 118 -11.82 8.43 0.05
N LEU A 119 -11.66 9.03 1.23
CA LEU A 119 -10.49 8.81 2.08
C LEU A 119 -10.39 7.37 2.57
N ALA A 120 -11.51 6.73 2.91
CA ALA A 120 -11.53 5.33 3.31
C ALA A 120 -11.07 4.40 2.18
N SER A 121 -11.53 4.64 0.95
CA SER A 121 -11.06 3.91 -0.23
C SER A 121 -9.56 4.11 -0.46
N MET A 122 -9.08 5.36 -0.41
CA MET A 122 -7.65 5.66 -0.56
C MET A 122 -6.79 5.00 0.52
N VAL A 123 -7.24 4.98 1.78
CA VAL A 123 -6.53 4.28 2.87
C VAL A 123 -6.41 2.79 2.57
N GLN A 124 -7.45 2.16 2.04
CA GLN A 124 -7.40 0.75 1.64
C GLN A 124 -6.44 0.51 0.46
N GLU A 125 -6.45 1.39 -0.55
CA GLU A 125 -5.51 1.35 -1.67
C GLU A 125 -4.05 1.51 -1.22
N PHE A 126 -3.80 2.33 -0.20
CA PHE A 126 -2.47 2.53 0.40
C PHE A 126 -2.04 1.35 1.29
N GLY A 127 -2.92 0.41 1.56
CA GLY A 127 -2.65 -0.80 2.34
C GLY A 127 -3.03 -0.73 3.82
N GLY A 128 -3.76 0.31 4.25
CA GLY A 128 -4.31 0.45 5.60
C GLY A 128 -5.69 -0.19 5.77
N ILE A 129 -6.21 -0.14 6.99
CA ILE A 129 -7.59 -0.50 7.37
C ILE A 129 -8.30 0.80 7.73
N ALA A 130 -9.31 1.19 6.94
CA ALA A 130 -10.06 2.40 7.19
C ALA A 130 -11.18 2.18 8.21
N ARG A 131 -11.32 3.10 9.17
CA ARG A 131 -12.41 3.18 10.14
C ARG A 131 -13.05 4.56 10.05
N ILE A 132 -14.24 4.64 9.44
CA ILE A 132 -15.01 5.89 9.37
C ILE A 132 -15.68 6.12 10.73
N LEU A 133 -15.37 7.25 11.35
CA LEU A 133 -15.95 7.69 12.61
C LEU A 133 -17.30 8.40 12.38
N PRO A 134 -18.14 8.55 13.41
CA PRO A 134 -19.29 9.42 13.33
C PRO A 134 -18.89 10.84 12.88
N VAL A 135 -19.78 11.51 12.15
CA VAL A 135 -19.56 12.92 11.78
C VAL A 135 -19.66 13.77 13.05
N ALA A 136 -18.61 14.51 13.38
CA ALA A 136 -18.60 15.40 14.52
C ALA A 136 -19.38 16.68 14.21
N LYS A 137 -20.19 17.11 15.14
CA LYS A 137 -20.81 18.43 15.10
C LYS A 137 -19.76 19.51 15.33
N ASP A 138 -20.05 20.74 14.90
CA ASP A 138 -19.18 21.90 15.11
C ASP A 138 -19.21 22.39 16.58
N ASN A 139 -18.90 21.49 17.50
CA ASN A 139 -18.66 21.82 18.89
C ASN A 139 -17.40 21.10 19.42
N LEU A 140 -16.73 21.76 20.33
CA LEU A 140 -15.43 21.31 20.85
C LEU A 140 -15.52 20.00 21.62
N GLN A 141 -16.61 19.74 22.31
CA GLN A 141 -16.76 18.57 23.17
C GLN A 141 -16.99 17.31 22.30
N ASP A 142 -17.84 17.38 21.30
CA ASP A 142 -18.12 16.28 20.37
C ASP A 142 -16.85 15.85 19.62
N ILE A 143 -16.10 16.83 19.09
CA ILE A 143 -14.82 16.56 18.42
C ILE A 143 -13.81 15.90 19.37
N TYR A 144 -13.70 16.42 20.61
CA TYR A 144 -12.79 15.88 21.61
C TYR A 144 -13.10 14.42 21.94
N GLU A 145 -14.39 14.10 22.24
CA GLU A 145 -14.82 12.74 22.58
C GLU A 145 -14.60 11.75 21.45
N ILE A 146 -14.89 12.14 20.20
CA ILE A 146 -14.66 11.27 19.04
C ILE A 146 -13.17 11.04 18.82
N LEU A 147 -12.32 12.07 18.96
CA LEU A 147 -10.87 11.92 18.86
C LEU A 147 -10.31 11.04 19.98
N GLU A 148 -10.78 11.19 21.22
CA GLU A 148 -10.38 10.36 22.35
C GLU A 148 -10.69 8.88 22.10
N ASN A 149 -11.87 8.57 21.57
CA ASN A 149 -12.28 7.21 21.20
C ASN A 149 -11.55 6.66 19.96
N ALA A 150 -10.79 7.48 19.24
CA ALA A 150 -10.01 7.07 18.09
C ALA A 150 -8.51 6.81 18.41
N LEU A 151 -8.08 6.97 19.65
CA LEU A 151 -6.67 6.85 20.05
C LEU A 151 -6.10 5.43 19.98
N ASP A 152 -6.94 4.42 19.81
CA ASP A 152 -6.55 3.03 19.53
C ASP A 152 -6.12 2.79 18.07
N SER A 153 -6.24 3.82 17.21
CA SER A 153 -5.79 3.78 15.82
C SER A 153 -4.29 4.07 15.69
N ASP A 154 -3.71 3.62 14.58
CA ASP A 154 -2.33 3.94 14.24
C ASP A 154 -2.17 5.34 13.64
N LEU A 155 -3.25 5.84 13.02
CA LEU A 155 -3.31 7.16 12.41
C LEU A 155 -4.75 7.69 12.50
N ILE A 156 -4.90 8.97 12.77
CA ILE A 156 -6.16 9.69 12.68
C ILE A 156 -6.08 10.67 11.52
N ILE A 157 -7.12 10.69 10.69
CA ILE A 157 -7.30 11.68 9.62
C ILE A 157 -8.54 12.49 9.94
N THR A 158 -8.45 13.81 9.89
CA THR A 158 -9.64 14.67 9.93
C THR A 158 -9.85 15.35 8.57
N THR A 159 -11.09 15.56 8.16
CA THR A 159 -11.44 16.33 6.97
C THR A 159 -12.51 17.36 7.32
N GLY A 160 -12.26 18.62 6.97
CA GLY A 160 -12.99 19.77 7.52
C GLY A 160 -12.39 20.26 8.83
N GLY A 161 -12.88 21.40 9.33
CA GLY A 161 -12.45 21.99 10.61
C GLY A 161 -10.99 22.50 10.69
N VAL A 162 -10.24 22.46 9.60
CA VAL A 162 -8.82 22.95 9.52
C VAL A 162 -8.68 24.24 8.71
N SER A 163 -9.77 24.99 8.52
CA SER A 163 -9.77 26.25 7.75
C SER A 163 -9.10 27.41 8.52
N VAL A 164 -8.74 28.48 7.80
CA VAL A 164 -8.05 29.67 8.33
C VAL A 164 -8.92 30.60 9.19
N GLY A 165 -10.10 30.18 9.62
CA GLY A 165 -11.08 31.01 10.34
C GLY A 165 -11.05 30.88 11.86
N LYS A 166 -11.81 31.75 12.55
CA LYS A 166 -12.07 31.74 14.02
C LYS A 166 -12.66 30.40 14.55
N TYR A 167 -13.05 29.50 13.65
CA TYR A 167 -13.76 28.25 13.91
C TYR A 167 -12.91 26.99 13.70
N ASP A 168 -11.58 27.10 13.85
CA ASP A 168 -10.73 25.91 13.79
C ASP A 168 -10.87 25.08 15.08
N LEU A 169 -11.98 24.33 15.11
CA LEU A 169 -12.32 23.52 16.29
C LEU A 169 -11.37 22.33 16.47
N ILE A 170 -10.77 21.83 15.40
CA ILE A 170 -9.78 20.74 15.49
C ILE A 170 -8.56 21.21 16.29
N GLN A 171 -8.01 22.40 16.01
CA GLN A 171 -6.86 22.92 16.75
C GLN A 171 -7.21 23.13 18.23
N LYS A 172 -8.41 23.65 18.52
CA LYS A 172 -8.89 23.83 19.90
C LYS A 172 -9.08 22.48 20.60
N ALA A 173 -9.60 21.46 19.91
CA ALA A 173 -9.72 20.11 20.48
C ALA A 173 -8.34 19.51 20.76
N LEU A 174 -7.38 19.66 19.86
CA LEU A 174 -6.00 19.21 20.05
C LEU A 174 -5.32 19.87 21.25
N SER A 175 -5.57 21.15 21.52
CA SER A 175 -5.03 21.84 22.70
C SER A 175 -5.52 21.25 24.02
N LYS A 176 -6.74 20.69 24.10
CA LYS A 176 -7.24 19.97 25.28
C LYS A 176 -6.42 18.72 25.63
N PHE A 177 -5.83 18.04 24.62
CA PHE A 177 -4.96 16.90 24.85
C PHE A 177 -3.55 17.28 25.32
N LYS A 178 -3.28 18.58 25.56
CA LYS A 178 -1.97 19.14 25.95
C LYS A 178 -0.86 18.84 24.94
N ASN A 179 -1.21 18.55 23.71
CA ASN A 179 -0.26 18.25 22.64
C ASN A 179 0.04 19.48 21.79
N LYS A 180 1.24 19.49 21.21
CA LYS A 180 1.68 20.57 20.32
C LYS A 180 1.32 20.21 18.88
N ILE A 181 0.79 21.20 18.15
CA ILE A 181 0.70 21.12 16.70
C ILE A 181 2.11 21.22 16.13
N GLU A 182 2.56 20.21 15.43
CA GLU A 182 3.91 20.16 14.85
C GLU A 182 4.02 21.14 13.68
N PHE A 183 3.02 21.15 12.79
CA PHE A 183 2.88 22.19 11.78
C PHE A 183 1.43 22.39 11.36
N TRP A 184 1.14 23.59 10.91
CA TRP A 184 -0.13 24.00 10.34
C TRP A 184 0.13 24.99 9.21
N LYS A 185 -0.55 24.78 8.07
CA LYS A 185 -0.36 25.44 6.79
C LYS A 185 0.99 25.10 6.14
N ILE A 186 0.89 24.71 4.90
CA ILE A 186 2.04 24.42 4.03
C ILE A 186 1.97 25.26 2.76
N ALA A 187 3.10 25.50 2.11
CA ALA A 187 3.20 26.25 0.88
C ALA A 187 2.82 25.38 -0.33
N MET A 188 1.58 24.87 -0.34
CA MET A 188 1.06 24.00 -1.39
C MET A 188 -0.34 24.45 -1.82
N ARG A 189 -0.63 24.38 -3.13
CA ARG A 189 -1.96 24.64 -3.68
C ARG A 189 -2.27 23.60 -4.78
N PRO A 190 -3.36 22.81 -4.60
CA PRO A 190 -4.28 22.79 -3.44
C PRO A 190 -3.63 22.15 -2.21
N GLY A 191 -4.16 22.44 -0.99
CA GLY A 191 -3.73 21.78 0.24
C GLY A 191 -3.13 22.68 1.32
N LYS A 192 -3.09 24.01 1.11
CA LYS A 192 -2.51 24.98 2.05
C LYS A 192 -2.86 24.73 3.54
N PRO A 193 -4.13 24.46 3.94
CA PRO A 193 -4.50 24.31 5.35
C PRO A 193 -4.21 22.92 5.94
N LEU A 194 -3.24 22.16 5.41
CA LEU A 194 -2.82 20.89 6.01
C LEU A 194 -2.30 21.11 7.43
N LEU A 195 -2.68 20.20 8.34
CA LEU A 195 -2.25 20.18 9.73
C LEU A 195 -1.63 18.83 10.07
N PHE A 196 -0.57 18.83 10.85
CA PHE A 196 -0.01 17.64 11.47
C PHE A 196 0.19 17.84 12.96
N SER A 197 -0.25 16.86 13.74
CA SER A 197 -0.12 16.81 15.19
C SER A 197 0.00 15.36 15.65
N LYS A 198 0.19 15.20 16.96
CA LYS A 198 0.07 13.90 17.64
C LYS A 198 -0.86 14.07 18.83
N ILE A 199 -1.69 13.06 19.07
CA ILE A 199 -2.45 12.95 20.32
C ILE A 199 -1.82 11.77 21.08
N ASN A 200 -1.13 12.06 22.20
CA ASN A 200 -0.23 11.10 22.84
C ASN A 200 0.80 10.58 21.82
N ASN A 201 0.74 9.29 21.47
CA ASN A 201 1.61 8.69 20.47
C ASN A 201 0.93 8.52 19.09
N THR A 202 -0.38 8.82 18.98
CA THR A 202 -1.15 8.62 17.75
C THR A 202 -1.00 9.84 16.84
N PRO A 203 -0.41 9.72 15.65
CA PRO A 203 -0.30 10.81 14.70
C PRO A 203 -1.68 11.19 14.16
N LEU A 204 -1.85 12.48 13.89
CA LEU A 204 -3.06 13.06 13.31
C LEU A 204 -2.71 13.94 12.12
N ILE A 205 -3.37 13.71 10.99
CA ILE A 205 -3.29 14.53 9.78
C ILE A 205 -4.62 15.20 9.55
N GLY A 206 -4.66 16.52 9.67
CA GLY A 206 -5.84 17.34 9.35
C GLY A 206 -5.82 17.74 7.88
N LEU A 207 -6.78 17.23 7.12
CA LEU A 207 -6.94 17.49 5.69
C LEU A 207 -7.94 18.62 5.44
N PRO A 208 -7.77 19.38 4.33
CA PRO A 208 -8.75 20.36 3.91
C PRO A 208 -10.16 19.76 3.72
N GLY A 209 -11.21 20.55 3.95
CA GLY A 209 -12.59 20.14 3.67
C GLY A 209 -12.92 20.00 2.18
N ASN A 210 -12.23 20.74 1.30
CA ASN A 210 -12.41 20.62 -0.15
C ASN A 210 -11.99 19.23 -0.64
N PRO A 211 -12.83 18.47 -1.37
CA PRO A 211 -12.56 17.10 -1.79
C PRO A 211 -11.27 16.94 -2.61
N VAL A 212 -11.03 17.83 -3.57
CA VAL A 212 -9.82 17.81 -4.42
C VAL A 212 -8.56 18.02 -3.57
N SER A 213 -8.59 19.01 -2.67
CA SER A 213 -7.47 19.29 -1.77
C SER A 213 -7.22 18.12 -0.81
N SER A 214 -8.28 17.53 -0.30
CA SER A 214 -8.21 16.37 0.60
C SER A 214 -7.61 15.15 -0.10
N GLY A 215 -8.04 14.86 -1.33
CA GLY A 215 -7.50 13.78 -2.14
C GLY A 215 -6.01 13.96 -2.46
N ILE A 216 -5.60 15.14 -2.93
CA ILE A 216 -4.19 15.44 -3.24
C ILE A 216 -3.32 15.35 -1.98
N CYS A 217 -3.77 15.92 -0.86
CA CYS A 217 -3.03 15.80 0.40
C CYS A 217 -2.93 14.34 0.87
N SER A 218 -3.96 13.52 0.65
CA SER A 218 -3.91 12.09 0.99
C SER A 218 -2.89 11.33 0.15
N LEU A 219 -2.83 11.57 -1.16
CA LEU A 219 -1.83 10.97 -2.04
C LEU A 219 -0.39 11.29 -1.60
N ILE A 220 -0.15 12.53 -1.15
CA ILE A 220 1.19 13.01 -0.83
C ILE A 220 1.58 12.65 0.63
N PHE A 221 0.68 12.80 1.60
CA PHE A 221 1.03 12.68 3.02
C PHE A 221 0.50 11.41 3.69
N VAL A 222 -0.78 11.07 3.47
CA VAL A 222 -1.39 9.89 4.10
C VAL A 222 -0.80 8.60 3.52
N ASN A 223 -0.61 8.54 2.20
CA ASN A 223 0.03 7.40 1.55
C ASN A 223 1.43 7.15 2.12
N ILE A 224 2.26 8.20 2.22
CA ILE A 224 3.61 8.08 2.80
C ILE A 224 3.55 7.59 4.24
N ALA A 225 2.65 8.14 5.06
CA ALA A 225 2.49 7.72 6.45
C ALA A 225 2.13 6.23 6.57
N ILE A 226 1.13 5.78 5.80
CA ILE A 226 0.69 4.37 5.79
C ILE A 226 1.81 3.45 5.30
N ARG A 227 2.48 3.77 4.20
CA ARG A 227 3.57 2.96 3.65
C ARG A 227 4.74 2.86 4.63
N LYS A 228 5.08 3.96 5.31
CA LYS A 228 6.09 3.94 6.37
C LYS A 228 5.68 3.05 7.54
N MET A 229 4.42 3.09 7.98
CA MET A 229 3.90 2.21 9.03
C MET A 229 3.90 0.72 8.60
N LEU A 230 3.74 0.45 7.31
CA LEU A 230 3.87 -0.90 6.74
C LEU A 230 5.33 -1.38 6.65
N GLY A 231 6.31 -0.52 6.95
CA GLY A 231 7.73 -0.84 6.84
C GLY A 231 8.26 -0.83 5.41
N ASP A 232 7.57 -0.18 4.47
CA ASP A 232 8.03 -0.03 3.09
C ASP A 232 9.26 0.89 3.03
N ASN A 233 10.38 0.37 2.53
CA ASN A 233 11.61 1.14 2.37
C ASN A 233 11.55 2.16 1.22
N SER A 234 10.56 2.05 0.34
CA SER A 234 10.36 2.93 -0.82
C SER A 234 9.12 3.80 -0.65
N TYR A 235 8.84 4.26 0.58
CA TYR A 235 7.61 4.99 0.91
C TYR A 235 7.52 6.39 0.30
N PHE A 236 8.63 7.01 -0.09
CA PHE A 236 8.60 8.27 -0.85
C PHE A 236 8.16 8.04 -2.30
N PRO A 237 7.40 8.96 -2.89
CA PRO A 237 7.06 8.89 -4.31
C PRO A 237 8.31 9.01 -5.17
N LEU A 238 8.33 8.29 -6.27
CA LEU A 238 9.37 8.45 -7.28
C LEU A 238 9.20 9.84 -7.92
N LEU A 239 10.28 10.62 -7.92
CA LEU A 239 10.34 11.92 -8.57
C LEU A 239 11.07 11.78 -9.90
N GLU A 240 10.44 12.20 -10.98
CA GLU A 240 11.01 12.20 -12.32
C GLU A 240 11.02 13.62 -12.87
N ASN A 241 12.06 13.95 -13.62
CA ASN A 241 12.11 15.22 -14.36
C ASN A 241 11.28 15.08 -15.64
N GLY A 242 10.40 16.03 -15.87
CA GLY A 242 9.58 16.09 -17.06
C GLY A 242 9.62 17.47 -17.71
N VAL A 243 9.32 17.53 -19.00
CA VAL A 243 9.12 18.79 -19.72
C VAL A 243 7.63 19.03 -19.84
N LEU A 244 7.17 20.19 -19.35
CA LEU A 244 5.78 20.62 -19.51
C LEU A 244 5.52 20.98 -20.97
N ASN A 245 4.65 20.22 -21.64
CA ASN A 245 4.23 20.51 -23.01
C ASN A 245 2.98 21.41 -22.99
N GLY A 246 3.18 22.70 -22.76
CA GLY A 246 2.13 23.72 -22.71
C GLY A 246 2.43 24.83 -21.71
N ASN A 247 1.66 25.90 -21.79
CA ASN A 247 1.77 27.04 -20.88
C ASN A 247 0.96 26.77 -19.61
N MET A 248 1.59 26.85 -18.46
CA MET A 248 0.91 26.83 -17.16
C MET A 248 0.84 28.28 -16.64
N SER A 249 -0.33 28.88 -16.68
CA SER A 249 -0.56 30.17 -16.02
C SER A 249 -0.77 29.93 -14.52
N LYS A 250 -0.09 30.69 -13.69
CA LYS A 250 -0.39 30.79 -12.27
C LYS A 250 -1.70 31.55 -12.12
N ASN A 251 -2.79 30.87 -11.82
CA ASN A 251 -3.99 31.57 -11.37
C ASN A 251 -3.73 32.06 -9.94
N ASP A 252 -3.83 33.38 -9.75
CA ASP A 252 -3.67 34.04 -8.47
C ASP A 252 -4.71 33.58 -7.43
#